data_ab0a0392de3eee2289e43b62f1f26af0
#
_entry.id   ab0a0392de3eee2289e43b62f1f26af0
#
_cell.length_a   1.000
_cell.length_b   1.000
_cell.length_c   1.000
_cell.angle_alpha   90.00
_cell.angle_beta   90.00
_cell.angle_gamma   90.00
#
_symmetry.space_group_name_H-M   'P 1'
#
loop_
_entity.id
_entity.type
_entity.pdbx_description
1 polymer ?
#
loop_
_entity_poly.entity_id
_entity_poly.type
_entity_poly.pdbx_seq_one_letter_code
_entity_poly.pdbx_strand_id
1 'polypeptide(L)'
;MTFSYTTTRQFDKRFHKLTRKNQALKDQVFRKISEIIANPEIGVPKRHELKGLRGVHVDPFVIIYVIIGDRIVFLHFDHHDQAYNAASIFSPAQMEELKKRFEGFGSP
;
A
#
# COMPACT_ATOMS: atom_id res chain seq x y z
N MET A 1 18.21 -7.73 -4.00
CA MET A 1 18.04 -6.33 -3.61
C MET A 1 16.85 -6.17 -2.70
N THR A 2 17.03 -5.51 -1.58
CA THR A 2 15.96 -5.36 -0.59
C THR A 2 15.29 -4.00 -0.80
N PHE A 3 13.96 -4.01 -0.99
CA PHE A 3 13.20 -2.77 -1.04
C PHE A 3 13.03 -2.23 0.38
N SER A 4 13.11 -0.92 0.52
CA SER A 4 12.67 -0.27 1.74
C SER A 4 11.17 -0.02 1.66
N TYR A 5 10.52 0.22 2.79
CA TYR A 5 9.09 0.46 2.80
C TYR A 5 8.71 1.51 3.84
N THR A 6 7.56 2.09 3.64
CA THR A 6 6.93 2.98 4.60
C THR A 6 5.43 2.84 4.51
N THR A 7 4.72 3.33 5.51
CA THR A 7 3.27 3.30 5.55
C THR A 7 2.75 4.72 5.69
N THR A 8 1.54 4.96 5.21
CA THR A 8 0.85 6.23 5.46
C THR A 8 0.13 6.16 6.79
N ARG A 9 -0.18 7.34 7.35
CA ARG A 9 -0.98 7.42 8.57
C ARG A 9 -2.34 6.74 8.38
N GLN A 10 -2.94 6.90 7.21
CA GLN A 10 -4.22 6.29 6.91
C GLN A 10 -4.13 4.77 6.92
N PHE A 11 -3.09 4.21 6.32
CA PHE A 11 -2.84 2.76 6.35
C PHE A 11 -2.73 2.28 7.80
N ASP A 12 -1.90 2.94 8.60
CA ASP A 12 -1.65 2.54 9.99
C ASP A 12 -2.94 2.57 10.84
N LYS A 13 -3.74 3.62 10.69
CA LYS A 13 -4.99 3.75 11.45
C LYS A 13 -5.96 2.63 11.12
N ARG A 14 -6.16 2.36 9.82
CA ARG A 14 -7.09 1.32 9.39
C ARG A 14 -6.57 -0.08 9.74
N PHE A 15 -5.29 -0.31 9.54
CA PHE A 15 -4.68 -1.58 9.89
C PHE A 15 -4.86 -1.88 11.38
N HIS A 16 -4.54 -0.92 12.23
CA HIS A 16 -4.69 -1.08 13.68
C HIS A 16 -6.15 -1.36 14.05
N LYS A 17 -7.06 -0.55 13.53
CA LYS A 17 -8.49 -0.68 13.84
C LYS A 17 -9.05 -2.04 13.42
N LEU A 18 -8.67 -2.53 12.24
CA LEU A 18 -9.25 -3.74 11.68
C LEU A 18 -8.61 -5.02 12.21
N THR A 19 -7.38 -4.93 12.75
CA THR A 19 -6.65 -6.13 13.20
C THR A 19 -6.51 -6.25 14.72
N ARG A 20 -6.82 -5.21 15.48
CA ARG A 20 -6.52 -5.17 16.91
C ARG A 20 -7.16 -6.31 17.72
N LYS A 21 -8.29 -6.84 17.25
CA LYS A 21 -8.99 -7.97 17.90
C LYS A 21 -8.96 -9.21 17.06
N ASN A 22 -8.09 -9.26 16.06
CA ASN A 22 -8.01 -10.40 15.14
C ASN A 22 -6.56 -10.71 14.83
N GLN A 23 -5.93 -11.51 15.70
CA GLN A 23 -4.51 -11.84 15.56
C GLN A 23 -4.25 -12.65 14.29
N ALA A 24 -5.17 -13.52 13.90
CA ALA A 24 -5.01 -14.31 12.68
C ALA A 24 -4.95 -13.40 11.44
N LEU A 25 -5.82 -12.40 11.37
CA LEU A 25 -5.79 -11.43 10.28
C LEU A 25 -4.49 -10.63 10.29
N LYS A 26 -4.07 -10.18 11.47
CA LYS A 26 -2.82 -9.42 11.61
C LYS A 26 -1.64 -10.22 11.09
N ASP A 27 -1.56 -11.50 11.42
CA ASP A 27 -0.48 -12.38 10.96
C ASP A 27 -0.53 -12.57 9.44
N GLN A 28 -1.73 -12.71 8.87
CA GLN A 28 -1.90 -12.81 7.42
C GLN A 28 -1.41 -11.55 6.70
N VAL A 29 -1.76 -10.38 7.24
CA VAL A 29 -1.34 -9.10 6.66
C VAL A 29 0.16 -8.96 6.72
N PHE A 30 0.78 -9.25 7.85
CA PHE A 30 2.24 -9.19 7.98
C PHE A 30 2.94 -10.14 7.01
N ARG A 31 2.38 -11.33 6.81
CA ARG A 31 2.93 -12.27 5.83
C ARG A 31 2.87 -11.71 4.41
N LYS A 32 1.74 -11.12 4.05
CA LYS A 32 1.58 -10.50 2.74
C LYS A 32 2.50 -9.29 2.57
N ILE A 33 2.64 -8.48 3.59
CA ILE A 33 3.58 -7.35 3.55
C ILE A 33 5.00 -7.84 3.31
N SER A 34 5.41 -8.91 3.99
CA SER A 34 6.73 -9.51 3.80
C SER A 34 6.92 -10.02 2.36
N GLU A 35 5.90 -10.65 1.79
CA GLU A 35 5.93 -11.11 0.40
C GLU A 35 6.05 -9.93 -0.57
N ILE A 36 5.34 -8.85 -0.31
CA ILE A 36 5.39 -7.64 -1.15
C ILE A 36 6.78 -7.02 -1.09
N ILE A 37 7.38 -6.95 0.09
CA ILE A 37 8.73 -6.40 0.25
C ILE A 37 9.75 -7.23 -0.50
N ALA A 38 9.60 -8.56 -0.47
CA ALA A 38 10.48 -9.47 -1.19
C ALA A 38 10.30 -9.37 -2.71
N ASN A 39 9.07 -9.15 -3.16
CA ASN A 39 8.76 -9.02 -4.59
C ASN A 39 7.59 -8.06 -4.79
N PRO A 40 7.87 -6.74 -4.91
CA PRO A 40 6.79 -5.74 -5.02
C PRO A 40 5.88 -5.89 -6.23
N GLU A 41 6.28 -6.68 -7.22
CA GLU A 41 5.47 -6.87 -8.43
C GLU A 41 4.38 -7.92 -8.27
N ILE A 42 4.26 -8.57 -7.10
CA ILE A 42 3.20 -9.58 -6.89
C ILE A 42 1.80 -8.95 -6.87
N GLY A 43 1.68 -7.68 -6.50
CA GLY A 43 0.39 -7.01 -6.47
C GLY A 43 -0.12 -6.77 -7.89
N VAL A 44 -1.45 -6.90 -8.05
CA VAL A 44 -2.10 -6.69 -9.35
C VAL A 44 -2.09 -5.19 -9.66
N PRO A 45 -1.50 -4.79 -10.81
CA PRO A 45 -1.52 -3.38 -11.21
C PRO A 45 -2.95 -2.90 -11.44
N LYS A 46 -3.25 -1.70 -10.98
CA LYS A 46 -4.55 -1.08 -11.18
C LYS A 46 -4.55 -0.26 -12.47
N ARG A 47 -5.74 0.01 -13.00
CA ARG A 47 -5.93 0.71 -14.28
C ARG A 47 -6.71 2.00 -14.07
N HIS A 48 -6.75 2.82 -15.11
CA HIS A 48 -7.51 4.08 -15.14
C HIS A 48 -7.06 5.04 -14.04
N GLU A 49 -7.97 5.50 -13.21
CA GLU A 49 -7.67 6.47 -12.15
C GLU A 49 -6.69 5.92 -11.11
N LEU A 50 -6.59 4.59 -11.00
CA LEU A 50 -5.71 3.94 -10.05
C LEU A 50 -4.37 3.52 -10.66
N LYS A 51 -4.08 4.01 -11.86
CA LYS A 51 -2.84 3.66 -12.56
C LYS A 51 -1.62 3.99 -11.72
N GLY A 52 -0.70 3.04 -11.62
CA GLY A 52 0.49 3.17 -10.79
C GLY A 52 0.35 2.53 -9.43
N LEU A 53 -0.86 2.19 -9.02
CA LEU A 53 -1.10 1.49 -7.76
C LEU A 53 -1.15 -0.01 -7.99
N ARG A 54 -0.85 -0.77 -6.94
CA ARG A 54 -0.96 -2.22 -6.93
C ARG A 54 -1.77 -2.66 -5.73
N GLY A 55 -2.45 -3.79 -5.86
CA GLY A 55 -3.27 -4.32 -4.78
C GLY A 55 -3.01 -5.80 -4.53
N VAL A 56 -3.00 -6.19 -3.26
CA VAL A 56 -2.91 -7.59 -2.83
C VAL A 56 -4.09 -7.88 -1.91
N HIS A 57 -4.83 -8.92 -2.23
CA HIS A 57 -6.00 -9.29 -1.45
C HIS A 57 -5.63 -10.10 -0.21
N VAL A 58 -6.25 -9.74 0.90
CA VAL A 58 -6.29 -10.51 2.15
C VAL A 58 -7.77 -10.55 2.51
N ASP A 59 -8.54 -11.39 1.82
CA ASP A 59 -10.00 -11.36 1.86
C ASP A 59 -10.58 -11.26 3.28
N PRO A 60 -11.55 -10.38 3.51
CA PRO A 60 -12.25 -9.48 2.55
C PRO A 60 -11.57 -8.13 2.36
N PHE A 61 -10.30 -8.02 2.73
CA PHE A 61 -9.54 -6.77 2.70
C PHE A 61 -8.60 -6.74 1.51
N VAL A 62 -8.05 -5.56 1.24
CA VAL A 62 -7.01 -5.39 0.23
C VAL A 62 -5.94 -4.43 0.76
N ILE A 63 -4.69 -4.72 0.43
CA ILE A 63 -3.55 -3.83 0.67
C ILE A 63 -3.28 -3.11 -0.64
N ILE A 64 -3.33 -1.77 -0.64
CA ILE A 64 -3.00 -0.97 -1.81
C ILE A 64 -1.69 -0.24 -1.55
N TYR A 65 -0.77 -0.37 -2.49
CA TYR A 65 0.56 0.21 -2.36
C TYR A 65 1.05 0.72 -3.72
N VAL A 66 2.13 1.49 -3.66
CA VAL A 66 2.82 2.01 -4.85
C VAL A 66 4.32 1.78 -4.68
N ILE A 67 5.01 1.55 -5.80
CA ILE A 67 6.45 1.42 -5.84
C ILE A 67 7.03 2.74 -6.34
N ILE A 68 7.89 3.36 -5.53
CA ILE A 68 8.56 4.62 -5.89
C ILE A 68 10.06 4.36 -5.79
N GLY A 69 10.72 4.17 -6.93
CA GLY A 69 12.13 3.81 -6.95
C GLY A 69 12.37 2.46 -6.29
N ASP A 70 13.15 2.44 -5.23
CA ASP A 70 13.41 1.24 -4.44
C ASP A 70 12.59 1.20 -3.14
N ARG A 71 11.56 2.01 -3.06
CA ARG A 71 10.72 2.14 -1.87
C ARG A 71 9.27 1.77 -2.17
N ILE A 72 8.68 1.02 -1.24
CA ILE A 72 7.28 0.64 -1.31
C ILE A 72 6.53 1.51 -0.31
N VAL A 73 5.45 2.16 -0.77
CA VAL A 73 4.60 2.97 0.10
C VAL A 73 3.25 2.28 0.22
N PHE A 74 2.92 1.79 1.41
CA PHE A 74 1.61 1.18 1.69
C PHE A 74 0.62 2.31 1.95
N LEU A 75 -0.36 2.45 1.05
CA LEU A 75 -1.29 3.59 1.04
C LEU A 75 -2.58 3.32 1.79
N HIS A 76 -3.18 2.16 1.56
CA HIS A 76 -4.50 1.84 2.11
C HIS A 76 -4.58 0.38 2.52
N PHE A 77 -5.31 0.12 3.60
CA PHE A 77 -5.72 -1.21 4.02
C PHE A 77 -7.16 -1.10 4.50
N ASP A 78 -8.08 -1.76 3.80
CA ASP A 78 -9.48 -1.71 4.18
C ASP A 78 -10.23 -2.83 3.43
N HIS A 79 -11.53 -2.97 3.72
CA HIS A 79 -12.42 -3.73 2.87
C HIS A 79 -12.19 -3.29 1.43
N HIS A 80 -12.26 -4.24 0.49
CA HIS A 80 -11.86 -3.92 -0.87
C HIS A 80 -12.69 -2.79 -1.48
N ASP A 81 -14.00 -2.71 -1.19
CA ASP A 81 -14.84 -1.61 -1.67
C ASP A 81 -14.38 -0.26 -1.13
N GLN A 82 -14.11 -0.20 0.17
CA GLN A 82 -13.67 1.03 0.84
C GLN A 82 -12.28 1.45 0.35
N ALA A 83 -11.37 0.50 0.21
CA ALA A 83 -10.01 0.79 -0.21
C ALA A 83 -9.98 1.35 -1.64
N TYR A 84 -10.77 0.80 -2.54
CA TYR A 84 -10.82 1.29 -3.92
C TYR A 84 -11.46 2.68 -3.99
N ASN A 85 -12.47 2.96 -3.19
CA ASN A 85 -13.05 4.29 -3.13
C ASN A 85 -12.03 5.31 -2.62
N ALA A 86 -11.30 4.99 -1.56
CA ALA A 86 -10.26 5.85 -1.03
C ALA A 86 -9.13 6.07 -2.04
N ALA A 87 -8.72 5.01 -2.75
CA ALA A 87 -7.66 5.10 -3.75
C ALA A 87 -8.08 5.92 -4.97
N SER A 88 -9.36 5.86 -5.35
CA SER A 88 -9.85 6.57 -6.53
C SER A 88 -9.82 8.09 -6.37
N ILE A 89 -9.81 8.59 -5.14
CA ILE A 89 -9.68 10.03 -4.89
C ILE A 89 -8.22 10.48 -4.80
N PHE A 90 -7.29 9.54 -4.95
CA PHE A 90 -5.86 9.84 -4.91
C PHE A 90 -5.45 10.40 -6.27
N SER A 91 -5.43 11.73 -6.38
CA SER A 91 -5.24 12.43 -7.65
C SER A 91 -3.82 12.28 -8.19
N PRO A 92 -3.61 12.51 -9.50
CA PRO A 92 -2.26 12.55 -10.06
C PRO A 92 -1.35 13.57 -9.37
N ALA A 93 -1.90 14.70 -8.92
CA ALA A 93 -1.13 15.70 -8.19
C ALA A 93 -0.64 15.16 -6.86
N GLN A 94 -1.48 14.42 -6.14
CA GLN A 94 -1.10 13.78 -4.88
C GLN A 94 -0.03 12.71 -5.11
N MET A 95 -0.14 11.98 -6.20
CA MET A 95 0.86 10.98 -6.56
C MET A 95 2.21 11.64 -6.84
N GLU A 96 2.23 12.75 -7.58
CA GLU A 96 3.45 13.48 -7.85
C GLU A 96 4.08 14.04 -6.59
N GLU A 97 3.26 14.58 -5.69
CA GLU A 97 3.72 15.07 -4.40
C GLU A 97 4.33 13.94 -3.57
N LEU A 98 3.69 12.78 -3.56
CA LEU A 98 4.18 11.60 -2.87
C LEU A 98 5.53 11.16 -3.44
N LYS A 99 5.66 11.14 -4.77
CA LYS A 99 6.91 10.79 -5.43
C LYS A 99 8.02 11.75 -5.03
N LYS A 100 7.76 13.04 -5.10
CA LYS A 100 8.75 14.05 -4.71
C LYS A 100 9.18 13.88 -3.26
N ARG A 101 8.22 13.62 -2.39
CA ARG A 101 8.48 13.47 -0.95
C ARG A 101 9.40 12.27 -0.68
N PHE A 102 9.14 11.14 -1.31
CA PHE A 102 9.89 9.93 -1.02
C PHE A 102 11.15 9.78 -1.87
N GLU A 103 11.15 10.26 -3.10
CA GLU A 103 12.36 10.27 -3.93
C GLU A 103 13.41 11.21 -3.35
N GLY A 104 12.98 12.35 -2.80
CA GLY A 104 13.87 13.31 -2.17
C GLY A 104 14.62 12.73 -0.98
N PHE A 105 14.04 11.80 -0.26
CA PHE A 105 14.67 11.16 0.88
C PHE A 105 15.63 10.04 0.47
N GLY A 106 15.47 9.51 -0.72
CA GLY A 106 16.31 8.43 -1.21
C GLY A 106 17.53 8.88 -1.99
N SER A 107 17.60 10.14 -2.36
CA SER A 107 18.72 10.68 -3.14
C SER A 107 19.92 10.94 -2.26
N PRO A 108 21.08 10.41 -2.63
CA PRO A 108 22.33 10.79 -1.97
C PRO A 108 22.69 12.23 -2.27
#